data_db39d7e515e26b895e02717282ee7140
#
_entry.id   db39d7e515e26b895e02717282ee7140
#
_cell.length_a   1.000
_cell.length_b   1.000
_cell.length_c   1.000
_cell.angle_alpha   90.00
_cell.angle_beta   90.00
_cell.angle_gamma   90.00
#
_symmetry.space_group_name_H-M   'P 1'
#
loop_
_entity.id
_entity.type
_entity.pdbx_description
1 polymer ?
#
loop_
_entity_poly.entity_id
_entity_poly.type
_entity_poly.pdbx_seq_one_letter_code
_entity_poly.pdbx_strand_id
1 'polypeptide(L)'
;SRFLPATKAQPKEMLLVVDRPVIQYVVEEGLASAADEVIIINSHDKKSIEEHFTPNPALEAELRSRGKDKYADKVAHAGNLNVSYVYQDEPLGLGHAVHCAADRIEGEPFFVLLGDVLVPDNQMLIKMKEVSDAHNGASVIAVLPVAKEEVDRFGVIAGEALSDDVWKVSSLVEKPAVEEAPSNLAVFGRYLLSPRVMELLAEV
;
A
#
# COMPACT_ATOMS: atom_id res chain seq x y z
N SER A 1 -8.71 -3.30 -15.30
CA SER A 1 -10.10 -3.46 -15.76
C SER A 1 -11.05 -4.15 -14.76
N ARG A 2 -10.60 -4.45 -13.53
CA ARG A 2 -11.48 -4.95 -12.47
C ARG A 2 -12.37 -3.82 -11.98
N PHE A 3 -13.60 -4.12 -11.57
CA PHE A 3 -14.62 -3.19 -11.05
C PHE A 3 -15.26 -2.25 -12.09
N LEU A 4 -15.10 -2.49 -13.39
CA LEU A 4 -15.92 -1.80 -14.39
C LEU A 4 -17.39 -2.24 -14.28
N PRO A 5 -18.36 -1.31 -14.44
CA PRO A 5 -18.19 0.08 -14.86
C PRO A 5 -17.92 1.09 -13.71
N ALA A 6 -17.90 0.67 -12.43
CA ALA A 6 -17.75 1.59 -11.28
C ALA A 6 -16.48 2.43 -11.35
N THR A 7 -15.39 1.86 -11.88
CA THR A 7 -14.10 2.54 -12.01
C THR A 7 -13.88 3.23 -13.36
N LYS A 8 -14.96 3.46 -14.13
CA LYS A 8 -14.86 4.17 -15.40
C LYS A 8 -14.51 5.64 -15.23
N ALA A 9 -15.07 6.26 -14.19
CA ALA A 9 -14.97 7.71 -13.95
C ALA A 9 -14.14 8.07 -12.71
N GLN A 10 -13.68 7.08 -11.94
CA GLN A 10 -12.87 7.31 -10.76
C GLN A 10 -11.88 6.16 -10.54
N PRO A 11 -10.73 6.42 -9.87
CA PRO A 11 -9.76 5.40 -9.52
C PRO A 11 -10.39 4.31 -8.65
N LYS A 12 -9.94 3.06 -8.82
CA LYS A 12 -10.40 1.93 -7.98
C LYS A 12 -10.10 2.14 -6.49
N GLU A 13 -9.04 2.86 -6.20
CA GLU A 13 -8.59 3.21 -4.86
C GLU A 13 -9.58 4.17 -4.16
N MET A 14 -10.44 4.85 -4.94
CA MET A 14 -11.51 5.72 -4.44
C MET A 14 -12.87 5.00 -4.26
N LEU A 15 -12.94 3.69 -4.49
CA LEU A 15 -14.13 2.92 -4.14
C LEU A 15 -14.32 2.93 -2.62
N LEU A 16 -15.58 3.08 -2.20
CA LEU A 16 -15.91 3.21 -0.79
C LEU A 16 -16.00 1.83 -0.12
N VAL A 17 -15.43 1.77 1.07
CA VAL A 17 -15.69 0.72 2.05
C VAL A 17 -16.35 1.39 3.26
N VAL A 18 -17.63 1.12 3.46
CA VAL A 18 -18.52 1.81 4.40
C VAL A 18 -18.66 3.29 4.03
N ASP A 19 -17.85 4.18 4.59
CA ASP A 19 -17.97 5.64 4.44
C ASP A 19 -16.67 6.34 4.04
N ARG A 20 -15.60 5.56 3.77
CA ARG A 20 -14.28 6.06 3.38
C ARG A 20 -13.77 5.33 2.13
N PRO A 21 -13.00 5.98 1.26
CA PRO A 21 -12.36 5.29 0.14
C PRO A 21 -11.26 4.33 0.64
N VAL A 22 -11.02 3.27 -0.13
CA VAL A 22 -9.98 2.26 0.18
C VAL A 22 -8.63 2.91 0.47
N ILE A 23 -8.22 3.88 -0.34
CA ILE A 23 -6.92 4.56 -0.19
C ILE A 23 -6.77 5.24 1.18
N GLN A 24 -7.86 5.74 1.79
CA GLN A 24 -7.79 6.37 3.11
C GLN A 24 -7.43 5.36 4.20
N TYR A 25 -7.99 4.15 4.14
CA TYR A 25 -7.62 3.09 5.08
C TYR A 25 -6.14 2.72 4.97
N VAL A 26 -5.61 2.66 3.74
CA VAL A 26 -4.19 2.35 3.50
C VAL A 26 -3.28 3.46 4.02
N VAL A 27 -3.64 4.72 3.82
CA VAL A 27 -2.90 5.87 4.37
C VAL A 27 -2.94 5.86 5.90
N GLU A 28 -4.12 5.67 6.50
CA GLU A 28 -4.28 5.59 7.95
C GLU A 28 -3.48 4.41 8.55
N GLU A 29 -3.44 3.25 7.88
CA GLU A 29 -2.62 2.10 8.27
C GLU A 29 -1.13 2.47 8.32
N GLY A 30 -0.61 3.11 7.28
CA GLY A 30 0.79 3.57 7.24
C GLY A 30 1.12 4.51 8.38
N LEU A 31 0.34 5.57 8.56
CA LEU A 31 0.56 6.58 9.59
C LEU A 31 0.36 6.05 11.03
N ALA A 32 -0.51 5.06 11.23
CA ALA A 32 -0.71 4.45 12.53
C ALA A 32 0.41 3.50 12.96
N SER A 33 1.25 3.05 12.05
CA SER A 33 2.22 1.97 12.31
C SER A 33 3.61 2.48 12.68
N ALA A 34 4.29 3.18 11.81
CA ALA A 34 5.66 3.66 12.04
C ALA A 34 6.11 4.70 10.99
N ALA A 35 5.25 5.11 10.08
CA ALA A 35 5.60 6.08 9.07
C ALA A 35 5.23 7.50 9.52
N ASP A 36 6.17 8.43 9.39
CA ASP A 36 5.92 9.84 9.67
C ASP A 36 5.13 10.51 8.55
N GLU A 37 5.25 9.99 7.31
CA GLU A 37 4.62 10.51 6.10
C GLU A 37 4.20 9.35 5.19
N VAL A 38 3.14 9.55 4.43
CA VAL A 38 2.76 8.65 3.32
C VAL A 38 2.94 9.38 2.00
N ILE A 39 3.76 8.82 1.12
CA ILE A 39 3.98 9.32 -0.24
C ILE A 39 3.09 8.51 -1.18
N ILE A 40 2.11 9.15 -1.78
CA ILE A 40 1.24 8.50 -2.79
C ILE A 40 1.88 8.64 -4.17
N ILE A 41 2.21 7.50 -4.78
CA ILE A 41 2.61 7.49 -6.19
C ILE A 41 1.34 7.54 -7.03
N ASN A 42 1.08 8.70 -7.61
CA ASN A 42 -0.14 9.00 -8.33
C ASN A 42 0.10 9.13 -9.84
N SER A 43 -0.97 9.28 -10.61
CA SER A 43 -0.94 9.71 -11.99
C SER A 43 -1.80 10.97 -12.15
N HIS A 44 -1.46 11.85 -13.09
CA HIS A 44 -2.10 13.16 -13.26
C HIS A 44 -3.60 13.11 -13.54
N ASP A 45 -4.12 12.00 -14.00
CA ASP A 45 -5.55 11.77 -14.26
C ASP A 45 -6.34 11.38 -13.00
N LYS A 46 -5.68 11.04 -11.89
CA LYS A 46 -6.33 10.61 -10.62
C LYS A 46 -6.47 11.76 -9.60
N LYS A 47 -6.95 12.91 -10.03
CA LYS A 47 -7.10 14.11 -9.18
C LYS A 47 -7.96 13.90 -7.95
N SER A 48 -8.97 13.02 -8.02
CA SER A 48 -9.86 12.76 -6.89
C SER A 48 -9.14 12.19 -5.65
N ILE A 49 -7.97 11.55 -5.83
CA ILE A 49 -7.13 11.10 -4.71
C ILE A 49 -6.53 12.31 -3.99
N GLU A 50 -5.99 13.27 -4.74
CA GLU A 50 -5.41 14.49 -4.18
C GLU A 50 -6.46 15.36 -3.50
N GLU A 51 -7.61 15.55 -4.17
CA GLU A 51 -8.74 16.32 -3.65
C GLU A 51 -9.25 15.73 -2.32
N HIS A 52 -9.23 14.40 -2.18
CA HIS A 52 -9.68 13.71 -0.96
C HIS A 52 -8.80 14.02 0.26
N PHE A 53 -7.50 14.13 0.09
CA PHE A 53 -6.54 14.43 1.17
C PHE A 53 -6.17 15.93 1.25
N THR A 54 -6.82 16.78 0.46
CA THR A 54 -6.61 18.24 0.53
C THR A 54 -7.59 18.84 1.53
N PRO A 55 -7.13 19.69 2.49
CA PRO A 55 -8.02 20.39 3.44
C PRO A 55 -9.09 21.19 2.71
N ASN A 56 -10.33 21.12 3.20
CA ASN A 56 -11.47 21.88 2.66
C ASN A 56 -12.19 22.66 3.75
N PRO A 57 -11.61 23.78 4.25
CA PRO A 57 -12.19 24.59 5.33
C PRO A 57 -13.58 25.14 5.01
N ALA A 58 -13.86 25.41 3.73
CA ALA A 58 -15.17 25.92 3.31
C ALA A 58 -16.28 24.88 3.54
N LEU A 59 -16.03 23.62 3.14
CA LEU A 59 -16.97 22.51 3.38
C LEU A 59 -17.12 22.23 4.87
N GLU A 60 -16.03 22.26 5.63
CA GLU A 60 -16.06 22.07 7.09
C GLU A 60 -16.93 23.12 7.77
N ALA A 61 -16.74 24.41 7.44
CA ALA A 61 -17.53 25.52 7.97
C ALA A 61 -19.02 25.40 7.60
N GLU A 62 -19.33 25.03 6.36
CA GLU A 62 -20.70 24.79 5.92
C GLU A 62 -21.38 23.66 6.70
N LEU A 63 -20.68 22.51 6.89
CA LEU A 63 -21.21 21.40 7.66
C LEU A 63 -21.47 21.77 9.12
N ARG A 64 -20.54 22.49 9.77
CA ARG A 64 -20.71 22.98 11.16
C ARG A 64 -21.88 23.94 11.28
N SER A 65 -22.05 24.88 10.34
CA SER A 65 -23.18 25.82 10.33
C SER A 65 -24.56 25.14 10.27
N ARG A 66 -24.57 23.89 9.75
CA ARG A 66 -25.77 23.03 9.64
C ARG A 66 -25.89 22.02 10.80
N GLY A 67 -25.06 22.12 11.85
CA GLY A 67 -25.04 21.20 12.97
C GLY A 67 -24.55 19.80 12.63
N LYS A 68 -23.77 19.64 11.55
CA LYS A 68 -23.24 18.36 11.07
C LYS A 68 -21.77 18.16 11.48
N ASP A 69 -21.45 18.41 12.75
CA ASP A 69 -20.08 18.43 13.26
C ASP A 69 -19.33 17.11 13.00
N LYS A 70 -19.98 15.96 13.19
CA LYS A 70 -19.36 14.65 12.92
C LYS A 70 -18.88 14.48 11.48
N TYR A 71 -19.59 15.08 10.50
CA TYR A 71 -19.16 15.04 9.10
C TYR A 71 -18.04 16.05 8.85
N ALA A 72 -18.09 17.23 9.47
CA ALA A 72 -17.01 18.19 9.39
C ALA A 72 -15.70 17.61 9.96
N ASP A 73 -15.78 16.88 11.08
CA ASP A 73 -14.61 16.23 11.69
C ASP A 73 -14.01 15.14 10.77
N LYS A 74 -14.85 14.37 10.06
CA LYS A 74 -14.37 13.38 9.07
C LYS A 74 -13.68 14.04 7.88
N VAL A 75 -14.23 15.14 7.37
CA VAL A 75 -13.61 15.92 6.28
C VAL A 75 -12.27 16.49 6.74
N ALA A 76 -12.23 17.14 7.90
CA ALA A 76 -11.01 17.67 8.48
C ALA A 76 -9.96 16.58 8.73
N HIS A 77 -10.37 15.43 9.24
CA HIS A 77 -9.46 14.29 9.46
C HIS A 77 -8.78 13.85 8.16
N ALA A 78 -9.54 13.60 7.11
CA ALA A 78 -8.98 13.16 5.82
C ALA A 78 -8.01 14.21 5.24
N GLY A 79 -8.40 15.51 5.27
CA GLY A 79 -7.60 16.60 4.74
C GLY A 79 -6.33 16.93 5.54
N ASN A 80 -6.21 16.45 6.78
CA ASN A 80 -5.06 16.72 7.67
C ASN A 80 -4.12 15.51 7.82
N LEU A 81 -4.36 14.41 7.11
CA LEU A 81 -3.41 13.29 7.08
C LEU A 81 -2.09 13.74 6.43
N ASN A 82 -0.96 13.28 6.97
CA ASN A 82 0.35 13.66 6.45
C ASN A 82 0.68 12.89 5.16
N VAL A 83 0.20 13.43 4.03
CA VAL A 83 0.30 12.84 2.70
C VAL A 83 1.00 13.79 1.76
N SER A 84 1.92 13.27 0.96
CA SER A 84 2.49 13.97 -0.19
C SER A 84 2.42 13.11 -1.46
N TYR A 85 2.77 13.68 -2.60
CA TYR A 85 2.57 13.03 -3.90
C TYR A 85 3.86 13.04 -4.72
N VAL A 86 4.05 11.93 -5.43
CA VAL A 86 4.99 11.79 -6.53
C VAL A 86 4.23 11.22 -7.71
N TYR A 87 4.57 11.63 -8.93
CA TYR A 87 3.84 11.21 -10.12
C TYR A 87 4.63 10.19 -10.91
N GLN A 88 3.94 9.15 -11.34
CA GLN A 88 4.42 8.21 -12.34
C GLN A 88 3.83 8.62 -13.70
N ASP A 89 4.64 9.19 -14.56
CA ASP A 89 4.18 9.69 -15.88
C ASP A 89 3.89 8.55 -16.86
N GLU A 90 4.68 7.49 -16.80
CA GLU A 90 4.55 6.31 -17.64
C GLU A 90 4.29 5.06 -16.82
N PRO A 91 3.27 4.23 -17.13
CA PRO A 91 2.90 3.06 -16.35
C PRO A 91 3.85 1.87 -16.59
N LEU A 92 5.12 2.01 -16.24
CA LEU A 92 6.17 1.01 -16.44
C LEU A 92 6.23 -0.08 -15.34
N GLY A 93 5.17 -0.19 -14.53
CA GLY A 93 5.04 -1.23 -13.51
C GLY A 93 5.32 -0.76 -12.07
N LEU A 94 5.22 -1.72 -11.12
CA LEU A 94 5.33 -1.42 -9.69
C LEU A 94 6.73 -0.96 -9.30
N GLY A 95 7.77 -1.61 -9.80
CA GLY A 95 9.15 -1.22 -9.49
C GLY A 95 9.44 0.21 -9.90
N HIS A 96 9.05 0.60 -11.12
CA HIS A 96 9.16 1.98 -11.58
C HIS A 96 8.36 2.96 -10.71
N ALA A 97 7.12 2.61 -10.33
CA ALA A 97 6.31 3.45 -9.43
C ALA A 97 7.05 3.70 -8.10
N VAL A 98 7.62 2.65 -7.49
CA VAL A 98 8.41 2.78 -6.26
C VAL A 98 9.65 3.65 -6.49
N HIS A 99 10.35 3.47 -7.61
CA HIS A 99 11.54 4.24 -7.95
C HIS A 99 11.25 5.74 -8.16
N CYS A 100 10.04 6.12 -8.58
CA CYS A 100 9.65 7.54 -8.67
C CYS A 100 9.78 8.29 -7.33
N ALA A 101 9.74 7.59 -6.19
CA ALA A 101 9.91 8.17 -4.87
C ALA A 101 11.38 8.17 -4.38
N ALA A 102 12.36 7.78 -5.19
CA ALA A 102 13.75 7.60 -4.76
C ALA A 102 14.35 8.84 -4.08
N ASP A 103 14.09 10.03 -4.61
CA ASP A 103 14.58 11.30 -4.05
C ASP A 103 13.95 11.68 -2.69
N ARG A 104 12.89 10.98 -2.28
CA ARG A 104 12.16 11.20 -1.03
C ARG A 104 12.54 10.18 0.05
N ILE A 105 13.19 9.09 -0.34
CA ILE A 105 13.61 8.00 0.54
C ILE A 105 15.11 8.13 0.78
N GLU A 106 15.47 8.87 1.82
CA GLU A 106 16.84 9.29 2.15
C GLU A 106 17.68 8.15 2.77
N GLY A 107 17.70 6.97 2.16
CA GLY A 107 18.53 5.85 2.63
C GLY A 107 17.95 5.10 3.84
N GLU A 108 16.69 5.31 4.18
CA GLU A 108 16.00 4.60 5.25
C GLU A 108 15.14 3.43 4.72
N PRO A 109 14.86 2.42 5.55
CA PRO A 109 13.86 1.41 5.22
C PRO A 109 12.48 2.06 5.03
N PHE A 110 11.72 1.58 4.06
CA PHE A 110 10.42 2.15 3.72
C PHE A 110 9.37 1.06 3.46
N PHE A 111 8.13 1.40 3.74
CA PHE A 111 7.01 0.54 3.40
C PHE A 111 6.50 0.82 1.98
N VAL A 112 6.09 -0.24 1.28
CA VAL A 112 5.28 -0.14 0.06
C VAL A 112 3.94 -0.79 0.32
N LEU A 113 2.87 -0.02 0.18
CA LEU A 113 1.49 -0.42 0.43
C LEU A 113 0.70 -0.32 -0.87
N LEU A 114 0.14 -1.43 -1.35
CA LEU A 114 -0.73 -1.37 -2.52
C LEU A 114 -2.06 -0.71 -2.15
N GLY A 115 -2.40 0.38 -2.84
CA GLY A 115 -3.52 1.27 -2.50
C GLY A 115 -4.92 0.68 -2.67
N ASP A 116 -5.04 -0.54 -3.20
CA ASP A 116 -6.30 -1.27 -3.40
C ASP A 116 -6.41 -2.55 -2.55
N VAL A 117 -5.49 -2.74 -1.61
CA VAL A 117 -5.48 -3.88 -0.68
C VAL A 117 -5.81 -3.38 0.73
N LEU A 118 -6.89 -3.90 1.31
CA LEU A 118 -7.27 -3.62 2.69
C LEU A 118 -6.73 -4.70 3.64
N VAL A 119 -6.14 -4.25 4.72
CA VAL A 119 -5.69 -5.10 5.81
C VAL A 119 -6.56 -4.79 7.04
N PRO A 120 -7.28 -5.78 7.60
CA PRO A 120 -8.12 -5.55 8.76
C PRO A 120 -7.34 -5.26 10.05
N ASP A 121 -6.09 -5.68 10.11
CA ASP A 121 -5.22 -5.59 11.28
C ASP A 121 -4.15 -4.51 11.09
N ASN A 122 -4.16 -3.50 11.93
CA ASN A 122 -3.14 -2.43 11.94
C ASN A 122 -1.81 -2.85 12.60
N GLN A 123 -1.69 -4.10 13.09
CA GLN A 123 -0.45 -4.60 13.68
C GLN A 123 0.52 -5.19 12.66
N MET A 124 0.06 -5.44 11.42
CA MET A 124 0.87 -6.10 10.39
C MET A 124 2.18 -5.35 10.11
N LEU A 125 2.12 -4.03 9.88
CA LEU A 125 3.31 -3.25 9.56
C LEU A 125 4.28 -3.18 10.76
N ILE A 126 3.75 -3.09 11.99
CA ILE A 126 4.54 -3.13 13.22
C ILE A 126 5.30 -4.46 13.30
N LYS A 127 4.61 -5.59 13.07
CA LYS A 127 5.22 -6.91 13.07
C LYS A 127 6.27 -7.07 11.96
N MET A 128 6.01 -6.54 10.78
CA MET A 128 7.00 -6.55 9.69
C MET A 128 8.27 -5.79 10.08
N LYS A 129 8.13 -4.66 10.78
CA LYS A 129 9.26 -3.90 11.32
C LYS A 129 10.05 -4.71 12.36
N GLU A 130 9.36 -5.37 13.31
CA GLU A 130 9.99 -6.22 14.31
C GLU A 130 10.78 -7.37 13.67
N VAL A 131 10.21 -8.02 12.64
CA VAL A 131 10.89 -9.08 11.88
C VAL A 131 12.12 -8.55 11.17
N SER A 132 12.02 -7.38 10.50
CA SER A 132 13.16 -6.74 9.84
C SER A 132 14.29 -6.45 10.82
N ASP A 133 13.96 -5.85 11.97
CA ASP A 133 14.93 -5.51 13.02
C ASP A 133 15.63 -6.76 13.60
N ALA A 134 14.87 -7.83 13.82
CA ALA A 134 15.42 -9.12 14.27
C ALA A 134 16.33 -9.79 13.23
N HIS A 135 16.23 -9.41 11.97
CA HIS A 135 17.01 -9.97 10.85
C HIS A 135 17.92 -8.93 10.16
N ASN A 136 18.53 -8.03 10.96
CA ASN A 136 19.54 -7.05 10.51
C ASN A 136 19.04 -6.08 9.42
N GLY A 137 17.79 -5.64 9.49
CA GLY A 137 17.19 -4.73 8.51
C GLY A 137 16.85 -5.39 7.18
N ALA A 138 16.63 -6.71 7.18
CA ALA A 138 16.20 -7.43 5.98
C ALA A 138 14.87 -6.91 5.46
N SER A 139 14.69 -6.89 4.14
CA SER A 139 13.38 -6.63 3.54
C SER A 139 12.39 -7.72 3.94
N VAL A 140 11.15 -7.32 4.21
CA VAL A 140 10.06 -8.22 4.63
C VAL A 140 8.89 -8.07 3.68
N ILE A 141 8.30 -9.17 3.28
CA ILE A 141 7.11 -9.23 2.41
C ILE A 141 5.99 -9.92 3.19
N ALA A 142 4.82 -9.29 3.26
CA ALA A 142 3.66 -9.94 3.85
C ALA A 142 3.09 -10.99 2.88
N VAL A 143 2.84 -12.18 3.41
CA VAL A 143 2.25 -13.28 2.67
C VAL A 143 1.09 -13.89 3.44
N LEU A 144 0.12 -14.46 2.73
CA LEU A 144 -0.93 -15.28 3.32
C LEU A 144 -1.11 -16.60 2.56
N PRO A 145 -1.53 -17.67 3.27
CA PRO A 145 -1.90 -18.90 2.60
C PRO A 145 -3.22 -18.70 1.83
N VAL A 146 -3.20 -19.11 0.56
CA VAL A 146 -4.39 -19.13 -0.31
C VAL A 146 -4.73 -20.58 -0.69
N ALA A 147 -5.93 -20.79 -1.24
CA ALA A 147 -6.27 -22.08 -1.82
C ALA A 147 -5.31 -22.42 -2.99
N LYS A 148 -4.93 -23.68 -3.12
CA LYS A 148 -3.96 -24.10 -4.15
C LYS A 148 -4.41 -23.72 -5.57
N GLU A 149 -5.71 -23.72 -5.80
CA GLU A 149 -6.35 -23.41 -7.08
C GLU A 149 -6.34 -21.90 -7.42
N GLU A 150 -5.92 -21.06 -6.46
CA GLU A 150 -5.90 -19.60 -6.63
C GLU A 150 -4.49 -19.01 -6.76
N VAL A 151 -3.44 -19.84 -6.65
CA VAL A 151 -2.04 -19.37 -6.66
C VAL A 151 -1.65 -18.66 -7.97
N ASP A 152 -2.27 -19.03 -9.07
CA ASP A 152 -2.07 -18.44 -10.39
C ASP A 152 -2.52 -16.96 -10.51
N ARG A 153 -3.15 -16.44 -9.46
CA ARG A 153 -3.61 -15.04 -9.38
C ARG A 153 -2.63 -14.11 -8.69
N PHE A 154 -1.61 -14.66 -8.02
CA PHE A 154 -0.73 -13.93 -7.10
C PHE A 154 0.75 -14.21 -7.38
N GLY A 155 1.62 -13.33 -6.91
CA GLY A 155 3.02 -13.69 -6.69
C GLY A 155 3.09 -14.66 -5.51
N VAL A 156 3.85 -15.73 -5.65
CA VAL A 156 3.98 -16.79 -4.64
C VAL A 156 5.45 -16.95 -4.26
N ILE A 157 5.72 -17.08 -2.96
CA ILE A 157 7.09 -17.26 -2.47
C ILE A 157 7.46 -18.73 -2.41
N ALA A 158 8.76 -19.02 -2.59
CA ALA A 158 9.41 -20.22 -2.07
C ALA A 158 10.30 -19.84 -0.90
N GLY A 159 10.44 -20.72 0.08
CA GLY A 159 11.27 -20.41 1.23
C GLY A 159 11.26 -21.51 2.29
N GLU A 160 11.99 -21.25 3.36
CA GLU A 160 12.13 -22.10 4.53
C GLU A 160 11.46 -21.42 5.73
N ALA A 161 10.64 -22.14 6.49
CA ALA A 161 10.06 -21.63 7.72
C ALA A 161 11.14 -21.43 8.79
N LEU A 162 11.22 -20.21 9.32
CA LEU A 162 12.06 -19.89 10.48
C LEU A 162 11.27 -19.99 11.79
N SER A 163 9.97 -19.71 11.73
CA SER A 163 9.00 -19.90 12.82
C SER A 163 7.61 -20.14 12.21
N ASP A 164 6.58 -20.21 13.04
CA ASP A 164 5.19 -20.46 12.60
C ASP A 164 4.68 -19.41 11.61
N ASP A 165 5.22 -18.19 11.64
CA ASP A 165 4.75 -17.04 10.89
C ASP A 165 5.85 -16.23 10.17
N VAL A 166 7.11 -16.73 10.21
CA VAL A 166 8.25 -16.10 9.53
C VAL A 166 8.95 -17.09 8.61
N TRP A 167 9.18 -16.70 7.38
CA TRP A 167 9.80 -17.48 6.34
C TRP A 167 11.01 -16.77 5.75
N LYS A 168 12.10 -17.52 5.54
CA LYS A 168 13.23 -17.06 4.76
C LYS A 168 12.95 -17.30 3.29
N VAL A 169 12.64 -16.22 2.55
CA VAL A 169 12.33 -16.29 1.12
C VAL A 169 13.57 -16.63 0.31
N SER A 170 13.48 -17.63 -0.56
CA SER A 170 14.52 -18.00 -1.51
C SER A 170 14.22 -17.58 -2.95
N SER A 171 12.96 -17.53 -3.32
CA SER A 171 12.50 -17.03 -4.63
C SER A 171 11.06 -16.53 -4.57
N LEU A 172 10.66 -15.78 -5.60
CA LEU A 172 9.31 -15.31 -5.83
C LEU A 172 8.95 -15.60 -7.29
N VAL A 173 7.78 -16.19 -7.50
CA VAL A 173 7.26 -16.51 -8.83
C VAL A 173 5.94 -15.79 -9.03
N GLU A 174 5.88 -14.93 -10.04
CA GLU A 174 4.66 -14.18 -10.37
C GLU A 174 3.69 -15.07 -11.14
N LYS A 175 2.51 -15.28 -10.57
CA LYS A 175 1.39 -16.03 -11.16
C LYS A 175 1.80 -17.38 -11.75
N PRO A 176 2.38 -18.27 -10.93
CA PRO A 176 2.79 -19.60 -11.41
C PRO A 176 1.58 -20.40 -11.85
N ALA A 177 1.77 -21.37 -12.75
CA ALA A 177 0.77 -22.42 -12.95
C ALA A 177 0.55 -23.19 -11.65
N VAL A 178 -0.67 -23.65 -11.40
CA VAL A 178 -1.05 -24.32 -10.13
C VAL A 178 -0.13 -25.49 -9.80
N GLU A 179 0.29 -26.24 -10.83
CA GLU A 179 1.18 -27.39 -10.70
C GLU A 179 2.65 -27.03 -10.45
N GLU A 180 3.04 -25.80 -10.81
CA GLU A 180 4.42 -25.30 -10.71
C GLU A 180 4.63 -24.37 -9.51
N ALA A 181 3.56 -24.04 -8.79
CA ALA A 181 3.62 -23.13 -7.66
C ALA A 181 4.53 -23.71 -6.55
N PRO A 182 5.56 -22.96 -6.10
CA PRO A 182 6.50 -23.44 -5.10
C PRO A 182 5.88 -23.60 -3.72
N SER A 183 4.81 -22.90 -3.44
CA SER A 183 4.02 -22.95 -2.21
C SER A 183 2.61 -22.42 -2.45
N ASN A 184 1.82 -22.27 -1.39
CA ASN A 184 0.56 -21.54 -1.43
C ASN A 184 0.62 -20.19 -0.65
N LEU A 185 1.81 -19.68 -0.38
CA LEU A 185 2.03 -18.41 0.32
C LEU A 185 2.04 -17.27 -0.70
N ALA A 186 0.90 -16.61 -0.83
CA ALA A 186 0.68 -15.52 -1.76
C ALA A 186 1.11 -14.17 -1.19
N VAL A 187 1.75 -13.34 -2.00
CA VAL A 187 2.15 -11.98 -1.65
C VAL A 187 0.91 -11.09 -1.49
N PHE A 188 0.87 -10.34 -0.40
CA PHE A 188 -0.32 -9.61 0.04
C PHE A 188 -0.22 -8.08 -0.10
N GLY A 189 0.67 -7.58 -0.95
CA GLY A 189 0.73 -6.13 -1.25
C GLY A 189 1.18 -5.24 -0.09
N ARG A 190 1.92 -5.78 0.87
CA ARG A 190 2.62 -5.07 1.93
C ARG A 190 4.08 -5.50 1.93
N TYR A 191 4.96 -4.51 1.81
CA TYR A 191 6.40 -4.73 1.75
C TYR A 191 7.09 -3.74 2.68
N LEU A 192 8.05 -4.19 3.46
CA LEU A 192 9.05 -3.36 4.11
C LEU A 192 10.37 -3.61 3.37
N LEU A 193 10.89 -2.59 2.73
CA LEU A 193 12.05 -2.70 1.86
C LEU A 193 13.25 -1.97 2.45
N SER A 194 14.42 -2.57 2.34
CA SER A 194 15.67 -1.91 2.67
C SER A 194 16.01 -0.85 1.61
N PRO A 195 16.79 0.20 1.96
CA PRO A 195 17.20 1.25 1.01
C PRO A 195 17.88 0.73 -0.24
N ARG A 196 18.62 -0.39 -0.12
CA ARG A 196 19.29 -1.04 -1.25
C ARG A 196 18.36 -1.39 -2.41
N VAL A 197 17.06 -1.58 -2.15
CA VAL A 197 16.08 -1.86 -3.21
C VAL A 197 15.97 -0.68 -4.17
N MET A 198 16.10 0.57 -3.70
CA MET A 198 16.11 1.75 -4.59
C MET A 198 17.29 1.75 -5.56
N GLU A 199 18.48 1.34 -5.09
CA GLU A 199 19.65 1.20 -5.95
C GLU A 199 19.42 0.17 -7.05
N LEU A 200 18.86 -0.98 -6.69
CA LEU A 200 18.53 -2.05 -7.64
C LEU A 200 17.45 -1.64 -8.66
N LEU A 201 16.45 -0.86 -8.23
CA LEU A 201 15.41 -0.37 -9.12
C LEU A 201 15.92 0.67 -10.13
N ALA A 202 17.02 1.36 -9.83
CA ALA A 202 17.65 2.28 -10.75
C ALA A 202 18.39 1.56 -11.92
N GLU A 203 18.66 0.26 -11.78
CA GLU A 203 19.38 -0.56 -12.79
C GLU A 203 18.43 -1.26 -13.78
N VAL A 204 17.11 -1.21 -13.54
CA VAL A 204 16.08 -1.91 -14.31
C VAL A 204 15.27 -0.93 -15.15
#